data_5c3568c6ebd7b33e62a6215fc17b2a19
#
_entry.id   5c3568c6ebd7b33e62a6215fc17b2a19
#
_cell.length_a   1.000
_cell.length_b   1.000
_cell.length_c   1.000
_cell.angle_alpha   90.00
_cell.angle_beta   90.00
_cell.angle_gamma   90.00
#
_symmetry.space_group_name_H-M   'P 1'
#
loop_
_entity.id
_entity.type
_entity.pdbx_description
1 polymer ?
#
loop_
_entity_poly.entity_id
_entity_poly.type
_entity_poly.pdbx_seq_one_letter_code
_entity_poly.pdbx_strand_id
1 'polypeptide(L)' 'MALSKKVRDSLEEASSNLKNALAYSARNEKPMISKHIADMLANIDNLIAAS' A
#
# COMPACT_ATOMS: atom_id res chain seq x y z
N MET A 1 -4.12 17.88 5.98
CA MET A 1 -5.07 17.37 6.98
C MET A 1 -4.41 16.30 7.82
N ALA A 2 -4.52 16.38 9.13
CA ALA A 2 -3.88 15.42 10.02
C ALA A 2 -4.74 14.15 10.15
N LEU A 3 -4.12 13.00 10.03
CA LEU A 3 -4.80 11.72 10.28
C LEU A 3 -4.82 11.43 11.78
N SER A 4 -5.91 10.81 12.25
CA SER A 4 -5.93 10.30 13.62
C SER A 4 -4.93 9.15 13.74
N LYS A 5 -4.51 8.86 14.97
CA LYS A 5 -3.56 7.77 15.21
C LYS A 5 -4.09 6.43 14.71
N LYS A 6 -5.37 6.13 14.95
CA LYS A 6 -5.97 4.87 14.51
C LYS A 6 -5.99 4.75 12.99
N VAL A 7 -6.32 5.83 12.30
CA VAL A 7 -6.34 5.83 10.85
C VAL A 7 -4.93 5.67 10.29
N ARG A 8 -3.97 6.40 10.85
CA ARG A 8 -2.57 6.27 10.44
C ARG A 8 -2.05 4.84 10.66
N ASP A 9 -2.28 4.29 11.84
CA ASP A 9 -1.82 2.93 12.16
C ASP A 9 -2.43 1.90 11.21
N SER A 10 -3.72 2.05 10.90
CA SER A 10 -4.40 1.16 9.97
C SER A 10 -3.85 1.28 8.55
N LEU A 11 -3.54 2.50 8.12
CA LEU A 11 -2.94 2.73 6.80
C LEU A 11 -1.52 2.16 6.73
N GLU A 12 -0.75 2.28 7.78
CA GLU A 12 0.60 1.69 7.83
C GLU A 12 0.53 0.16 7.75
N GLU A 13 -0.43 -0.45 8.42
CA GLU A 13 -0.65 -1.89 8.33
C GLU A 13 -1.08 -2.29 6.92
N ALA A 14 -1.97 -1.52 6.29
CA ALA A 14 -2.39 -1.77 4.92
C ALA A 14 -1.21 -1.65 3.95
N SER A 15 -0.35 -0.65 4.15
CA SER A 15 0.87 -0.49 3.35
C SER A 15 1.76 -1.73 3.47
N SER A 16 1.97 -2.23 4.67
CA SER A 16 2.76 -3.44 4.91
C SER A 16 2.14 -4.66 4.21
N ASN A 17 0.82 -4.81 4.32
CA ASN A 17 0.10 -5.92 3.68
C ASN A 17 0.20 -5.84 2.16
N LEU A 18 0.13 -4.64 1.58
CA LEU A 18 0.28 -4.46 0.13
C LEU A 18 1.69 -4.77 -0.35
N LYS A 19 2.71 -4.45 0.44
CA LYS A 19 4.09 -4.83 0.11
C LYS A 19 4.25 -6.35 0.04
N ASN A 20 3.62 -7.06 0.97
CA ASN A 20 3.60 -8.52 0.95
C ASN A 20 2.88 -9.05 -0.29
N ALA A 21 1.70 -8.48 -0.59
CA ALA A 21 0.94 -8.86 -1.78
C ALA A 21 1.73 -8.60 -3.06
N LEU A 22 2.45 -7.49 -3.13
CA LEU A 22 3.29 -7.17 -4.28
C LEU A 22 4.39 -8.20 -4.46
N ALA A 23 5.04 -8.60 -3.37
CA ALA A 23 6.09 -9.61 -3.43
C ALA A 23 5.56 -10.95 -3.94
N TYR A 24 4.37 -11.36 -3.50
CA TYR A 24 3.75 -12.60 -3.97
C TYR A 24 3.30 -12.48 -5.42
N SER A 25 2.68 -11.37 -5.80
CA SER A 25 2.19 -11.19 -7.17
C SER A 25 3.32 -11.14 -8.19
N ALA A 26 4.48 -10.60 -7.82
CA ALA A 26 5.64 -10.53 -8.70
C ALA A 26 6.14 -11.92 -9.12
N ARG A 27 5.83 -12.95 -8.33
CA ARG A 27 6.26 -14.32 -8.60
C ARG A 27 5.23 -15.12 -9.38
N ASN A 28 3.94 -14.87 -9.14
CA ASN A 28 2.87 -15.77 -9.55
C ASN A 28 1.83 -15.14 -10.45
N GLU A 29 1.76 -13.81 -10.51
CA GLU A 29 0.71 -13.12 -11.22
C GLU A 29 1.23 -12.38 -12.45
N LYS A 30 0.29 -11.92 -13.28
CA LYS A 30 0.62 -11.12 -14.45
C LYS A 30 1.18 -9.76 -14.02
N PRO A 31 2.09 -9.16 -14.81
CA PRO A 31 2.66 -7.85 -14.47
C PRO A 31 1.62 -6.76 -14.21
N MET A 32 0.45 -6.82 -14.84
CA MET A 32 -0.62 -5.86 -14.61
C MET A 32 -1.12 -5.89 -13.17
N ILE A 33 -1.20 -7.06 -12.55
CA ILE A 33 -1.61 -7.20 -11.15
C ILE A 33 -0.60 -6.50 -10.23
N SER A 34 0.69 -6.75 -10.46
CA SER A 34 1.74 -6.10 -9.68
C SER A 34 1.71 -4.58 -9.85
N LYS A 35 1.43 -4.10 -11.05
CA LYS A 35 1.31 -2.66 -11.31
C LYS A 35 0.17 -2.06 -10.51
N HIS A 36 -1.00 -2.69 -10.50
CA HIS A 36 -2.15 -2.20 -9.74
C HIS A 36 -1.86 -2.18 -8.24
N ILE A 37 -1.22 -3.21 -7.71
CA ILE A 37 -0.85 -3.26 -6.30
C ILE A 37 0.15 -2.15 -5.98
N ALA A 38 1.15 -1.94 -6.82
CA ALA A 38 2.14 -0.87 -6.64
C ALA A 38 1.49 0.51 -6.66
N ASP A 39 0.51 0.73 -7.54
CA ASP A 39 -0.21 2.01 -7.60
C ASP A 39 -1.02 2.26 -6.32
N MET A 40 -1.70 1.24 -5.80
CA MET A 40 -2.43 1.35 -4.55
C MET A 40 -1.49 1.63 -3.37
N LEU A 41 -0.35 0.95 -3.33
CA LEU A 41 0.65 1.15 -2.30
C LEU A 41 1.19 2.59 -2.32
N ALA A 42 1.50 3.10 -3.51
CA ALA A 42 1.97 4.48 -3.65
C ALA A 42 0.94 5.48 -3.15
N ASN A 43 -0.34 5.26 -3.45
CA ASN A 43 -1.43 6.12 -2.99
C ASN A 43 -1.53 6.14 -1.46
N ILE A 44 -1.42 4.98 -0.83
CA ILE A 44 -1.46 4.88 0.63
C ILE A 44 -0.25 5.58 1.26
N ASP A 45 0.94 5.33 0.74
CA ASP A 45 2.16 5.93 1.25
C ASP A 45 2.15 7.46 1.09
N ASN A 46 1.62 7.96 -0.03
CA ASN A 46 1.46 9.40 -0.25
C ASN A 46 0.48 10.01 0.73
N LEU A 47 -0.61 9.33 1.03
CA LEU A 47 -1.59 9.79 1.99
C LEU A 47 -1.00 9.90 3.39
N ILE A 48 -0.23 8.90 3.81
CA ILE A 48 0.46 8.92 5.11
C ILE A 48 1.46 10.07 5.14
N ALA A 49 2.24 10.26 4.09
CA ALA A 49 3.25 11.31 4.02
C ALA A 49 2.63 12.72 4.01
N ALA A 50 1.45 12.88 3.47
CA ALA A 50 0.77 14.17 3.38
C ALA A 50 0.13 14.60 4.69
N SER A 51 0.02 13.72 5.65
CA SER A 51 -0.56 14.03 6.96
C SER A 51 0.50 14.22 8.07
#